data_259e2351cda254288ae557e63f021e41
#
_entry.id   259e2351cda254288ae557e63f021e41
#
_cell.length_a   1.000
_cell.length_b   1.000
_cell.length_c   1.000
_cell.angle_alpha   90.00
_cell.angle_beta   90.00
_cell.angle_gamma   90.00
#
_symmetry.space_group_name_H-M   'P 1'
#
loop_
_entity.id
_entity.type
_entity.pdbx_description
1 polymer ?
#
loop_
_entity_poly.entity_id
_entity_poly.type
_entity_poly.pdbx_seq_one_letter_code
_entity_poly.pdbx_strand_id
1 'polypeptide(L)'
;MVHIDRPYANKKTIAREVAGRVGISNVKSEEYINALIDVCNSHLENGEDVKLYPFVNFKFYNSQKADGSIYSYPKAYISTLAKKFARVTK
;
A
#
# COMPACT_ATOMS: atom_id res chain seq x y z
N MET A 1 21.00 7.77 -15.66
CA MET A 1 20.30 7.70 -14.37
C MET A 1 21.08 6.81 -13.40
N VAL A 2 21.33 7.32 -12.21
CA VAL A 2 22.03 6.55 -11.20
C VAL A 2 21.02 5.65 -10.48
N HIS A 3 21.31 4.35 -10.45
CA HIS A 3 20.48 3.39 -9.74
C HIS A 3 21.11 3.11 -8.38
N ILE A 4 20.35 3.35 -7.33
CA ILE A 4 20.83 3.15 -5.96
C ILE A 4 20.07 1.98 -5.35
N ASP A 5 20.81 0.94 -4.97
CA ASP A 5 20.24 -0.18 -4.25
C ASP A 5 19.99 0.19 -2.80
N ARG A 6 18.79 -0.07 -2.30
CA ARG A 6 18.41 0.19 -0.92
C ARG A 6 17.84 -1.07 -0.30
N PRO A 7 18.10 -1.29 0.99
CA PRO A 7 17.44 -2.39 1.67
C PRO A 7 15.93 -2.18 1.66
N TYR A 8 15.20 -3.27 1.56
CA TYR A 8 13.74 -3.21 1.60
C TYR A 8 13.20 -4.42 2.36
N ALA A 9 12.03 -4.23 2.95
CA ALA A 9 11.30 -5.31 3.59
C ALA A 9 10.23 -5.80 2.61
N ASN A 10 10.29 -7.07 2.26
CA ASN A 10 9.28 -7.66 1.38
C ASN A 10 8.12 -8.21 2.21
N LYS A 11 7.12 -8.74 1.51
CA LYS A 11 5.92 -9.26 2.17
C LYS A 11 6.26 -10.37 3.18
N LYS A 12 7.18 -11.25 2.86
CA LYS A 12 7.57 -12.34 3.77
C LYS A 12 8.25 -11.83 5.02
N THR A 13 9.15 -10.88 4.88
CA THR A 13 9.83 -10.27 6.01
C THR A 13 8.83 -9.56 6.93
N ILE A 14 7.91 -8.78 6.33
CA ILE A 14 6.88 -8.08 7.08
C ILE A 14 5.97 -9.06 7.80
N ALA A 15 5.55 -10.14 7.12
CA ALA A 15 4.70 -11.15 7.72
C ALA A 15 5.36 -11.82 8.92
N ARG A 16 6.66 -12.09 8.84
CA ARG A 16 7.40 -12.69 9.94
C ARG A 16 7.45 -11.78 11.15
N GLU A 17 7.69 -10.50 10.93
CA GLU A 17 7.72 -9.52 12.02
C GLU A 17 6.34 -9.31 12.65
N VAL A 18 5.30 -9.29 11.84
CA VAL A 18 3.92 -9.23 12.34
C VAL A 18 3.60 -10.47 13.17
N ALA A 19 4.00 -11.65 12.68
CA ALA A 19 3.80 -12.90 13.42
C ALA A 19 4.41 -12.84 14.80
N GLY A 20 5.64 -12.30 14.90
CA GLY A 20 6.32 -12.15 16.18
C GLY A 20 5.61 -11.18 17.12
N ARG A 21 5.07 -10.09 16.61
CA ARG A 21 4.38 -9.09 17.43
C ARG A 21 3.02 -9.56 17.92
N VAL A 22 2.32 -10.33 17.09
CA VAL A 22 0.96 -10.78 17.39
C VAL A 22 0.95 -12.12 18.11
N GLY A 23 2.00 -12.90 17.95
CA GLY A 23 2.08 -14.23 18.56
C GLY A 23 1.38 -15.31 17.76
N ILE A 24 1.45 -15.21 16.43
CA ILE A 24 0.88 -16.22 15.53
C ILE A 24 1.99 -16.82 14.66
N SER A 25 1.67 -17.88 13.92
CA SER A 25 2.65 -18.50 13.03
C SER A 25 2.92 -17.60 11.81
N ASN A 26 4.08 -17.81 11.18
CA ASN A 26 4.42 -17.09 9.95
C ASN A 26 3.41 -17.36 8.84
N VAL A 27 2.92 -18.61 8.74
CA VAL A 27 1.92 -18.98 7.73
C VAL A 27 0.61 -18.22 7.95
N LYS A 28 0.15 -18.17 9.19
CA LYS A 28 -1.07 -17.42 9.54
C LYS A 28 -0.92 -15.94 9.25
N SER A 29 0.23 -15.37 9.59
CA SER A 29 0.50 -13.96 9.34
C SER A 29 0.45 -13.66 7.83
N GLU A 30 1.05 -14.52 7.02
CA GLU A 30 1.02 -14.36 5.57
C GLU A 30 -0.41 -14.44 5.02
N GLU A 31 -1.21 -15.38 5.54
CA GLU A 31 -2.62 -15.49 5.17
C GLU A 31 -3.39 -14.22 5.48
N TYR A 32 -3.16 -13.64 6.65
CA TYR A 32 -3.84 -12.41 7.06
C TYR A 32 -3.44 -11.22 6.21
N ILE A 33 -2.16 -11.11 5.87
CA ILE A 33 -1.68 -10.03 4.99
C ILE A 33 -2.26 -10.18 3.59
N ASN A 34 -2.30 -11.40 3.06
CA ASN A 34 -2.90 -11.64 1.75
C ASN A 34 -4.40 -11.33 1.76
N ALA A 35 -5.09 -11.67 2.83
CA ALA A 35 -6.52 -11.36 2.96
C ALA A 35 -6.73 -9.84 3.01
N LEU A 36 -5.88 -9.10 3.71
CA LEU A 36 -5.96 -7.65 3.76
C LEU A 36 -5.81 -7.05 2.36
N ILE A 37 -4.82 -7.53 1.61
CA ILE A 37 -4.58 -7.06 0.24
C ILE A 37 -5.79 -7.37 -0.64
N ASP A 38 -6.33 -8.58 -0.54
CA ASP A 38 -7.49 -8.99 -1.35
C ASP A 38 -8.72 -8.14 -1.04
N VAL A 39 -8.97 -7.85 0.23
CA VAL A 39 -10.11 -7.02 0.63
C VAL A 39 -9.92 -5.59 0.09
N CYS A 40 -8.73 -5.03 0.22
CA CYS A 40 -8.45 -3.70 -0.32
C CYS A 40 -8.65 -3.67 -1.84
N ASN A 41 -8.16 -4.70 -2.54
CA ASN A 41 -8.32 -4.80 -3.99
C ASN A 41 -9.79 -4.88 -4.39
N SER A 42 -10.62 -5.60 -3.62
CA SER A 42 -12.05 -5.70 -3.88
C SER A 42 -12.73 -4.33 -3.82
N HIS A 43 -12.39 -3.53 -2.83
CA HIS A 43 -12.93 -2.17 -2.73
C HIS A 43 -12.46 -1.28 -3.88
N LEU A 44 -11.19 -1.39 -4.26
CA LEU A 44 -10.65 -0.63 -5.38
C LEU A 44 -11.31 -1.04 -6.70
N GLU A 45 -11.59 -2.34 -6.89
CA GLU A 45 -12.31 -2.82 -8.08
C GLU A 45 -13.72 -2.26 -8.16
N ASN A 46 -14.34 -1.95 -7.03
CA ASN A 46 -15.66 -1.33 -6.98
C ASN A 46 -15.61 0.20 -7.10
N GLY A 47 -14.43 0.77 -7.32
CA GLY A 47 -14.27 2.22 -7.46
C GLY A 47 -14.29 2.97 -6.14
N GLU A 48 -14.10 2.29 -5.04
CA GLU A 48 -14.12 2.90 -3.71
C GLU A 48 -12.71 3.30 -3.28
N ASP A 49 -12.59 4.46 -2.64
CA ASP A 49 -11.34 4.83 -1.99
C ASP A 49 -11.09 3.88 -0.82
N VAL A 50 -9.82 3.57 -0.55
CA VAL A 50 -9.42 2.76 0.59
C VAL A 50 -8.55 3.63 1.50
N LYS A 51 -8.92 3.72 2.77
CA LYS A 51 -8.20 4.55 3.74
C LYS A 51 -7.73 3.69 4.89
N LEU A 52 -6.42 3.54 5.01
CA LEU A 52 -5.78 2.81 6.11
C LEU A 52 -5.02 3.81 6.98
N TYR A 53 -5.79 4.70 7.60
CA TYR A 53 -5.21 5.70 8.48
C TYR A 53 -4.69 5.03 9.77
N PRO A 54 -3.53 5.41 10.28
CA PRO A 54 -2.67 6.51 9.86
C PRO A 54 -1.50 6.11 8.95
N PHE A 55 -1.69 5.18 8.04
CA PHE A 55 -0.61 4.61 7.25
C PHE A 55 -0.67 5.03 5.78
N VAL A 56 -1.58 4.44 5.01
CA VAL A 56 -1.64 4.68 3.56
C VAL A 56 -3.09 4.83 3.12
N ASN A 57 -3.32 5.67 2.12
CA ASN A 57 -4.62 5.85 1.50
C ASN A 57 -4.51 5.62 0.01
N PHE A 58 -5.56 5.03 -0.56
CA PHE A 58 -5.73 4.88 -2.01
C PHE A 58 -6.93 5.73 -2.41
N LYS A 59 -6.71 6.71 -3.27
CA LYS A 59 -7.77 7.58 -3.77
C LYS A 59 -7.88 7.48 -5.28
N PHE A 60 -9.10 7.53 -5.78
CA PHE A 60 -9.35 7.55 -7.21
C PHE A 60 -9.23 8.95 -7.76
N TYR A 61 -8.59 9.05 -8.90
CA TYR A 61 -8.46 10.29 -9.67
C TYR A 61 -9.01 10.07 -11.05
N ASN A 62 -9.61 11.12 -11.60
CA ASN A 62 -10.10 11.11 -12.96
C ASN A 62 -9.04 11.68 -13.88
N SER A 63 -8.91 11.08 -15.06
CA SER A 63 -8.01 11.56 -16.10
C SER A 63 -8.73 11.52 -17.42
N GLN A 64 -8.48 12.51 -18.29
CA GLN A 64 -9.10 12.59 -19.58
C GLN A 64 -8.09 12.19 -20.66
N LYS A 65 -8.51 11.27 -21.53
CA LYS A 65 -7.69 10.86 -22.65
C LYS A 65 -7.82 11.86 -23.82
N ALA A 66 -6.89 11.76 -24.76
CA ALA A 66 -6.88 12.63 -25.92
C ALA A 66 -8.16 12.53 -26.77
N ASP A 67 -8.82 11.35 -26.75
CA ASP A 67 -10.08 11.14 -27.48
C ASP A 67 -11.31 11.68 -26.74
N GLY A 68 -11.12 12.30 -25.57
CA GLY A 68 -12.21 12.86 -24.79
C GLY A 68 -12.80 11.93 -23.74
N SER A 69 -12.44 10.65 -23.73
CA SER A 69 -12.94 9.73 -22.73
C SER A 69 -12.30 9.99 -21.37
N ILE A 70 -13.10 9.78 -20.30
CA ILE A 70 -12.64 9.96 -18.92
C ILE A 70 -12.50 8.59 -18.29
N TYR A 71 -11.38 8.36 -17.61
CA TYR A 71 -11.17 7.14 -16.86
C TYR A 71 -10.71 7.46 -15.44
N SER A 72 -11.04 6.59 -14.50
CA SER A 72 -10.64 6.72 -13.10
C SER A 72 -9.60 5.68 -12.78
N TYR A 73 -8.62 6.06 -11.97
CA TYR A 73 -7.60 5.13 -11.52
C TYR A 73 -7.19 5.48 -10.08
N PRO A 74 -6.82 4.47 -9.27
CA PRO A 74 -6.40 4.73 -7.91
C PRO A 74 -4.92 5.06 -7.84
N LYS A 75 -4.57 5.97 -6.93
CA LYS A 75 -3.19 6.24 -6.55
C LYS A 75 -3.03 6.05 -5.05
N ALA A 76 -1.90 5.49 -4.65
CA ALA A 76 -1.57 5.33 -3.24
C ALA A 76 -0.72 6.50 -2.77
N TYR A 77 -0.96 6.96 -1.55
CA TYR A 77 -0.10 7.95 -0.92
C TYR A 77 -0.10 7.79 0.59
N ILE A 78 1.01 8.25 1.16
CA ILE A 78 1.25 8.12 2.59
C ILE A 78 0.39 9.12 3.34
N SER A 79 -0.23 8.67 4.44
CA SER A 79 -1.03 9.56 5.28
C SER A 79 -0.13 10.62 5.91
N THR A 80 -0.75 11.71 6.39
CA THR A 80 -0.03 12.83 6.99
C THR A 80 0.84 12.38 8.16
N LEU A 81 0.35 11.46 9.00
CA LEU A 81 1.15 10.97 10.13
C LEU A 81 2.37 10.18 9.67
N ALA A 82 2.24 9.42 8.58
CA ALA A 82 3.37 8.64 8.09
C ALA A 82 4.45 9.52 7.44
N LYS A 83 4.14 10.75 7.09
CA LYS A 83 5.13 11.68 6.54
C LYS A 83 6.26 12.00 7.52
N LYS A 84 6.06 11.75 8.82
CA LYS A 84 7.14 11.91 9.81
C LYS A 84 8.34 11.01 9.54
N PHE A 85 8.18 10.02 8.69
CA PHE A 85 9.28 9.12 8.31
C PHE A 85 10.11 9.64 7.14
N ALA A 86 9.76 10.81 6.59
CA ALA A 86 10.54 11.41 5.53
C ALA A 86 11.95 11.72 6.04
N ARG A 87 12.95 11.46 5.21
CA ARG A 87 14.35 11.64 5.57
C ARG A 87 15.06 12.45 4.51
N VAL A 88 15.96 13.31 4.97
CA VAL A 88 16.85 14.01 4.07
C VAL A 88 17.95 13.04 3.64
N THR A 89 18.12 12.87 2.34
CA THR A 89 19.16 12.03 1.78
C THR A 89 20.18 12.90 1.08
N LYS A 90 21.44 12.76 1.49
CA LYS A 90 22.55 13.49 0.89
C LYS A 90 23.27 12.62 -0.15
#